data_7c0c6314cad6da0976b901bf3fb2dd33
#
_entry.id   7c0c6314cad6da0976b901bf3fb2dd33
#
_cell.length_a   1.000
_cell.length_b   1.000
_cell.length_c   1.000
_cell.angle_alpha   90.00
_cell.angle_beta   90.00
_cell.angle_gamma   90.00
#
_symmetry.space_group_name_H-M   'P 1'
#
loop_
_entity.id
_entity.type
_entity.pdbx_description
1 polymer ?
#
loop_
_entity_poly.entity_id
_entity_poly.type
_entity_poly.pdbx_seq_one_letter_code
_entity_poly.pdbx_strand_id
1 'polypeptide(L)'
;CLGEKLNKSEYTEDDIEFLGTILNISATAVQNSMVINELRKVNRQLDSRVQRLSSLFELSKEFGSFAESFRVVKLLVFSLLGQFLIQKYAVILFDNDEPDILDSKFDNEKLILSIKKYELHKTPDSIKKDFLKDNHTELFELGIELIVPMQLQNKTRGIILLGNRAGNREFNNSDIEYIYSVGNLAIISLENNRLFLGALEKQKMEEDLLIARDIQRNLLPQNLPEYEKYDIAALNVSSKQVGGDYYDVIPIADEKFYIAIADVSGKGVPASLMMANIQAFLQVICRQGMKIHEATAMINDLVTANTSEGRFITFFWGYINTRTNTLTYVNAGHNPPHLLRGDKIIKLNKGGIILGVVKTFAPYIFEEVELKKDDVILLYTDGVSEALNLEFQEY
;
A
#
# COMPACT_ATOMS: atom_id res chain seq x y z
N CYS A 1 -57.52 -50.81 -22.28
CA CYS A 1 -58.75 -51.67 -22.36
C CYS A 1 -59.38 -51.46 -23.70
N LEU A 2 -59.84 -52.54 -24.35
CA LEU A 2 -60.63 -52.55 -25.57
C LEU A 2 -62.03 -52.83 -25.20
N GLY A 3 -63.00 -52.19 -25.82
CA GLY A 3 -64.44 -52.51 -25.70
C GLY A 3 -64.81 -53.67 -26.59
N GLU A 4 -66.14 -54.00 -26.60
CA GLU A 4 -66.69 -55.04 -27.50
C GLU A 4 -66.46 -54.69 -28.98
N LYS A 5 -66.17 -55.67 -29.82
CA LYS A 5 -66.13 -55.49 -31.27
C LYS A 5 -67.46 -54.99 -31.79
N LEU A 6 -67.45 -54.13 -32.81
CA LEU A 6 -68.66 -53.59 -33.43
C LEU A 6 -69.58 -54.67 -33.96
N ASN A 7 -69.07 -55.86 -34.37
CA ASN A 7 -69.80 -57.00 -34.85
C ASN A 7 -70.21 -58.00 -33.75
N LYS A 8 -69.94 -57.65 -32.45
CA LYS A 8 -70.24 -58.48 -31.26
C LYS A 8 -69.54 -59.83 -31.23
N SER A 9 -68.53 -60.09 -32.08
CA SER A 9 -67.76 -61.34 -32.04
C SER A 9 -66.70 -61.26 -30.96
N GLU A 10 -66.24 -62.35 -30.44
CA GLU A 10 -65.10 -62.44 -29.54
C GLU A 10 -63.79 -62.10 -30.26
N TYR A 11 -62.76 -61.65 -29.53
CA TYR A 11 -61.44 -61.44 -30.07
C TYR A 11 -60.74 -62.77 -30.32
N THR A 12 -60.29 -63.01 -31.56
CA THR A 12 -59.49 -64.16 -31.92
C THR A 12 -58.07 -64.06 -31.45
N GLU A 13 -57.27 -65.13 -31.42
CA GLU A 13 -55.82 -65.07 -31.10
C GLU A 13 -55.10 -64.17 -32.08
N ASP A 14 -55.39 -64.19 -33.36
CA ASP A 14 -54.84 -63.30 -34.39
C ASP A 14 -55.16 -61.83 -34.12
N ASP A 15 -56.36 -61.51 -33.67
CA ASP A 15 -56.71 -60.12 -33.25
C ASP A 15 -55.88 -59.65 -32.09
N ILE A 16 -55.66 -60.52 -31.10
CA ILE A 16 -54.87 -60.20 -29.90
C ILE A 16 -53.39 -60.00 -30.27
N GLU A 17 -52.85 -60.88 -31.12
CA GLU A 17 -51.46 -60.75 -31.60
C GLU A 17 -51.25 -59.46 -32.42
N PHE A 18 -52.17 -59.14 -33.34
CA PHE A 18 -52.19 -57.95 -34.13
C PHE A 18 -52.25 -56.67 -33.25
N LEU A 19 -53.15 -56.64 -32.31
CA LEU A 19 -53.30 -55.56 -31.35
C LEU A 19 -52.10 -55.44 -30.45
N GLY A 20 -51.52 -56.56 -30.00
CA GLY A 20 -50.22 -56.55 -29.26
C GLY A 20 -49.11 -55.96 -30.04
N THR A 21 -49.00 -56.26 -31.33
CA THR A 21 -48.01 -55.71 -32.24
C THR A 21 -48.19 -54.20 -32.43
N ILE A 22 -49.45 -53.73 -32.64
CA ILE A 22 -49.74 -52.27 -32.77
C ILE A 22 -49.39 -51.53 -31.45
N LEU A 23 -49.79 -52.13 -30.29
CA LEU A 23 -49.49 -51.53 -29.00
C LEU A 23 -47.98 -51.42 -28.74
N ASN A 24 -47.19 -52.44 -29.06
CA ASN A 24 -45.76 -52.43 -28.92
C ASN A 24 -45.11 -51.37 -29.83
N ILE A 25 -45.57 -51.29 -31.09
CA ILE A 25 -45.07 -50.23 -32.02
C ILE A 25 -45.44 -48.84 -31.47
N SER A 26 -46.67 -48.66 -31.00
CA SER A 26 -47.12 -47.37 -30.44
C SER A 26 -46.42 -47.05 -29.15
N ALA A 27 -46.20 -48.00 -28.26
CA ALA A 27 -45.41 -47.80 -27.02
C ALA A 27 -43.95 -47.36 -27.33
N THR A 28 -43.30 -48.03 -28.30
CA THR A 28 -41.95 -47.67 -28.74
C THR A 28 -41.94 -46.29 -29.37
N ALA A 29 -42.94 -45.92 -30.20
CA ALA A 29 -43.03 -44.58 -30.78
C ALA A 29 -43.21 -43.47 -29.72
N VAL A 30 -44.05 -43.71 -28.71
CA VAL A 30 -44.25 -42.79 -27.59
C VAL A 30 -42.95 -42.66 -26.78
N GLN A 31 -42.33 -43.80 -26.45
CA GLN A 31 -41.06 -43.79 -25.70
C GLN A 31 -39.97 -43.03 -26.45
N ASN A 32 -39.79 -43.27 -27.74
CA ASN A 32 -38.84 -42.54 -28.56
C ASN A 32 -39.14 -41.03 -28.61
N SER A 33 -40.44 -40.66 -28.73
CA SER A 33 -40.83 -39.23 -28.67
C SER A 33 -40.50 -38.57 -27.34
N MET A 34 -40.70 -39.27 -26.22
CA MET A 34 -40.36 -38.78 -24.89
C MET A 34 -38.83 -38.59 -24.75
N VAL A 35 -38.03 -39.58 -25.17
CA VAL A 35 -36.57 -39.49 -25.15
C VAL A 35 -36.06 -38.35 -26.03
N ILE A 36 -36.60 -38.17 -27.24
CA ILE A 36 -36.23 -37.07 -28.13
C ILE A 36 -36.57 -35.71 -27.49
N ASN A 37 -37.70 -35.57 -26.85
CA ASN A 37 -38.08 -34.33 -26.17
C ASN A 37 -37.19 -34.04 -24.97
N GLU A 38 -36.79 -35.04 -24.21
CA GLU A 38 -35.86 -34.90 -23.09
C GLU A 38 -34.48 -34.53 -23.58
N LEU A 39 -33.98 -35.18 -24.63
CA LEU A 39 -32.70 -34.80 -25.29
C LEU A 39 -32.72 -33.36 -25.79
N ARG A 40 -33.79 -32.92 -26.43
CA ARG A 40 -33.93 -31.52 -26.88
C ARG A 40 -33.89 -30.53 -25.70
N LYS A 41 -34.52 -30.87 -24.56
CA LYS A 41 -34.50 -30.05 -23.35
C LYS A 41 -33.09 -29.96 -22.77
N VAL A 42 -32.38 -31.08 -22.67
CA VAL A 42 -31.02 -31.16 -22.17
C VAL A 42 -30.05 -30.38 -23.09
N ASN A 43 -30.18 -30.56 -24.42
CA ASN A 43 -29.34 -29.81 -25.37
C ASN A 43 -29.54 -28.28 -25.26
N ARG A 44 -30.79 -27.81 -25.18
CA ARG A 44 -31.05 -26.37 -24.96
C ARG A 44 -30.44 -25.84 -23.66
N GLN A 45 -30.47 -26.64 -22.61
CA GLN A 45 -29.83 -26.26 -21.34
C GLN A 45 -28.31 -26.22 -21.47
N LEU A 46 -27.71 -27.19 -22.19
CA LEU A 46 -26.29 -27.24 -22.44
C LEU A 46 -25.84 -26.06 -23.27
N ASP A 47 -26.53 -25.77 -24.40
CA ASP A 47 -26.24 -24.61 -25.25
C ASP A 47 -26.28 -23.30 -24.45
N SER A 48 -27.27 -23.11 -23.58
CA SER A 48 -27.37 -21.93 -22.71
C SER A 48 -26.21 -21.85 -21.73
N ARG A 49 -25.74 -22.97 -21.17
CA ARG A 49 -24.57 -22.99 -20.27
C ARG A 49 -23.28 -22.68 -21.01
N VAL A 50 -23.09 -23.25 -22.19
CA VAL A 50 -21.91 -22.97 -23.05
C VAL A 50 -21.85 -21.49 -23.42
N GLN A 51 -22.98 -20.91 -23.81
CA GLN A 51 -23.05 -19.48 -24.17
C GLN A 51 -22.73 -18.58 -22.96
N ARG A 52 -23.21 -18.91 -21.77
CA ARG A 52 -22.88 -18.18 -20.53
C ARG A 52 -21.39 -18.28 -20.17
N LEU A 53 -20.81 -19.49 -20.28
CA LEU A 53 -19.37 -19.69 -20.04
C LEU A 53 -18.51 -18.90 -21.03
N SER A 54 -18.89 -18.89 -22.30
CA SER A 54 -18.19 -18.08 -23.32
C SER A 54 -18.25 -16.58 -23.01
N SER A 55 -19.43 -16.09 -22.61
CA SER A 55 -19.60 -14.69 -22.18
C SER A 55 -18.73 -14.34 -20.96
N LEU A 56 -18.69 -15.23 -19.95
CA LEU A 56 -17.84 -15.05 -18.77
C LEU A 56 -16.36 -15.02 -19.13
N PHE A 57 -15.93 -15.87 -20.07
CA PHE A 57 -14.54 -15.91 -20.53
C PHE A 57 -14.15 -14.61 -21.26
N GLU A 58 -15.01 -14.12 -22.15
CA GLU A 58 -14.79 -12.84 -22.85
C GLU A 58 -14.73 -11.67 -21.88
N LEU A 59 -15.67 -11.59 -20.92
CA LEU A 59 -15.67 -10.57 -19.88
C LEU A 59 -14.41 -10.64 -19.01
N SER A 60 -13.94 -11.83 -18.65
CA SER A 60 -12.72 -12.02 -17.88
C SER A 60 -11.50 -11.47 -18.62
N LYS A 61 -11.41 -11.71 -19.94
CA LYS A 61 -10.33 -11.18 -20.79
C LYS A 61 -10.39 -9.66 -20.88
N GLU A 62 -11.58 -9.09 -21.04
CA GLU A 62 -11.76 -7.65 -21.12
C GLU A 62 -11.46 -6.98 -19.78
N PHE A 63 -11.93 -7.51 -18.64
CA PHE A 63 -11.61 -7.02 -17.31
C PHE A 63 -10.10 -6.99 -17.06
N GLY A 64 -9.36 -8.01 -17.50
CA GLY A 64 -7.90 -8.07 -17.35
C GLY A 64 -7.13 -7.10 -18.23
N SER A 65 -7.76 -6.52 -19.27
CA SER A 65 -7.11 -5.57 -20.20
C SER A 65 -7.21 -4.10 -19.75
N PHE A 66 -8.07 -3.77 -18.79
CA PHE A 66 -8.28 -2.40 -18.35
C PHE A 66 -7.39 -2.01 -17.17
N ALA A 67 -6.66 -0.91 -17.35
CA ALA A 67 -5.89 -0.27 -16.29
C ALA A 67 -6.74 0.71 -15.42
N GLU A 68 -8.01 0.94 -15.77
CA GLU A 68 -8.88 1.90 -15.09
C GLU A 68 -10.09 1.22 -14.45
N SER A 69 -10.23 1.32 -13.13
CA SER A 69 -11.35 0.74 -12.37
C SER A 69 -12.72 1.13 -12.91
N PHE A 70 -12.87 2.36 -13.37
CA PHE A 70 -14.13 2.86 -13.95
C PHE A 70 -14.59 2.06 -15.17
N ARG A 71 -13.67 1.60 -16.04
CA ARG A 71 -14.03 0.80 -17.21
C ARG A 71 -14.52 -0.58 -16.83
N VAL A 72 -13.90 -1.20 -15.81
CA VAL A 72 -14.33 -2.49 -15.26
C VAL A 72 -15.77 -2.39 -14.74
N VAL A 73 -16.07 -1.35 -13.95
CA VAL A 73 -17.43 -1.12 -13.41
C VAL A 73 -18.43 -0.89 -14.52
N LYS A 74 -18.12 -0.06 -15.51
CA LYS A 74 -19.02 0.17 -16.66
C LYS A 74 -19.30 -1.11 -17.43
N LEU A 75 -18.29 -1.92 -17.71
CA LEU A 75 -18.46 -3.16 -18.43
C LEU A 75 -19.31 -4.16 -17.63
N LEU A 76 -19.07 -4.27 -16.31
CA LEU A 76 -19.91 -5.04 -15.39
C LEU A 76 -21.37 -4.60 -15.49
N VAL A 77 -21.63 -3.31 -15.34
CA VAL A 77 -22.97 -2.73 -15.39
C VAL A 77 -23.64 -2.97 -16.75
N PHE A 78 -22.95 -2.70 -17.86
CA PHE A 78 -23.50 -2.94 -19.20
C PHE A 78 -23.83 -4.43 -19.46
N SER A 79 -22.98 -5.34 -18.98
CA SER A 79 -23.25 -6.78 -19.05
C SER A 79 -24.53 -7.16 -18.31
N LEU A 80 -24.72 -6.64 -17.08
CA LEU A 80 -25.90 -6.90 -16.27
C LEU A 80 -27.15 -6.28 -16.86
N LEU A 81 -27.08 -5.01 -17.31
CA LEU A 81 -28.21 -4.30 -17.93
C LEU A 81 -28.67 -5.00 -19.21
N GLY A 82 -27.72 -5.37 -20.07
CA GLY A 82 -28.02 -6.04 -21.36
C GLY A 82 -28.63 -7.42 -21.17
N GLN A 83 -28.17 -8.20 -20.21
CA GLN A 83 -28.63 -9.59 -20.00
C GLN A 83 -29.92 -9.68 -19.22
N PHE A 84 -30.15 -8.81 -18.24
CA PHE A 84 -31.28 -8.91 -17.32
C PHE A 84 -32.35 -7.82 -17.51
N LEU A 85 -32.10 -6.84 -18.38
CA LEU A 85 -33.01 -5.71 -18.62
C LEU A 85 -33.43 -5.01 -17.33
N ILE A 86 -32.44 -4.69 -16.49
CA ILE A 86 -32.64 -4.05 -15.18
C ILE A 86 -32.62 -2.53 -15.37
N GLN A 87 -33.45 -1.80 -14.61
CA GLN A 87 -33.51 -0.35 -14.68
C GLN A 87 -32.68 0.34 -13.59
N LYS A 88 -32.64 -0.28 -12.40
CA LYS A 88 -31.92 0.25 -11.24
C LYS A 88 -30.87 -0.74 -10.76
N TYR A 89 -29.69 -0.23 -10.45
CA TYR A 89 -28.57 -1.02 -9.96
C TYR A 89 -27.68 -0.16 -9.08
N ALA A 90 -26.84 -0.80 -8.27
CA ALA A 90 -25.66 -0.18 -7.67
C ALA A 90 -24.52 -1.21 -7.59
N VAL A 91 -23.30 -0.73 -7.77
CA VAL A 91 -22.06 -1.46 -7.56
C VAL A 91 -21.29 -0.75 -6.46
N ILE A 92 -21.00 -1.45 -5.38
CA ILE A 92 -20.41 -0.90 -4.17
C ILE A 92 -19.24 -1.75 -3.76
N LEU A 93 -18.12 -1.12 -3.43
CA LEU A 93 -16.98 -1.75 -2.79
C LEU A 93 -16.97 -1.44 -1.29
N PHE A 94 -16.24 -2.26 -0.54
CA PHE A 94 -15.96 -2.02 0.87
C PHE A 94 -14.45 -1.78 1.04
N ASP A 95 -14.12 -0.57 1.52
CA ASP A 95 -12.76 -0.25 1.97
C ASP A 95 -12.77 -0.09 3.49
N ASN A 96 -12.04 -0.96 4.20
CA ASN A 96 -12.07 -1.03 5.67
C ASN A 96 -13.49 -1.06 6.25
N ASP A 97 -14.37 -1.87 5.64
CA ASP A 97 -15.78 -2.05 5.97
C ASP A 97 -16.69 -0.83 5.68
N GLU A 98 -16.14 0.27 5.17
CA GLU A 98 -16.90 1.42 4.71
C GLU A 98 -17.34 1.26 3.26
N PRO A 99 -18.63 1.55 2.93
CA PRO A 99 -19.13 1.42 1.58
C PRO A 99 -18.70 2.58 0.68
N ASP A 100 -18.09 2.25 -0.46
CA ASP A 100 -17.76 3.15 -1.56
C ASP A 100 -18.62 2.82 -2.78
N ILE A 101 -19.46 3.76 -3.20
CA ILE A 101 -20.38 3.60 -4.33
C ILE A 101 -19.65 3.90 -5.64
N LEU A 102 -19.33 2.89 -6.42
CA LEU A 102 -18.66 3.04 -7.70
C LEU A 102 -19.61 3.52 -8.82
N ASP A 103 -20.82 3.00 -8.85
CA ASP A 103 -21.91 3.44 -9.78
C ASP A 103 -23.26 3.04 -9.19
N SER A 104 -24.27 3.92 -9.31
CA SER A 104 -25.60 3.67 -8.75
C SER A 104 -26.69 4.45 -9.49
N LYS A 105 -27.89 3.83 -9.52
CA LYS A 105 -29.16 4.41 -9.95
C LYS A 105 -30.18 4.50 -8.81
N PHE A 106 -29.75 4.30 -7.58
CA PHE A 106 -30.56 4.48 -6.37
C PHE A 106 -30.24 5.84 -5.69
N ASP A 107 -30.99 6.17 -4.64
CA ASP A 107 -30.66 7.27 -3.74
C ASP A 107 -29.45 6.90 -2.88
N ASN A 108 -28.30 7.51 -3.16
CA ASN A 108 -27.03 7.16 -2.57
C ASN A 108 -26.97 7.39 -1.06
N GLU A 109 -27.61 8.46 -0.54
CA GLU A 109 -27.58 8.76 0.89
C GLU A 109 -28.34 7.69 1.69
N LYS A 110 -29.56 7.38 1.26
CA LYS A 110 -30.36 6.34 1.89
C LYS A 110 -29.72 4.96 1.75
N LEU A 111 -29.08 4.71 0.61
CA LEU A 111 -28.42 3.45 0.33
C LEU A 111 -27.25 3.21 1.29
N ILE A 112 -26.36 4.18 1.48
CA ILE A 112 -25.22 4.09 2.41
C ILE A 112 -25.70 3.83 3.85
N LEU A 113 -26.73 4.57 4.29
CA LEU A 113 -27.29 4.38 5.64
C LEU A 113 -27.81 2.95 5.83
N SER A 114 -28.55 2.45 4.85
CA SER A 114 -29.12 1.08 4.91
C SER A 114 -28.04 0.00 4.85
N ILE A 115 -27.00 0.16 4.01
CA ILE A 115 -25.88 -0.78 3.92
C ILE A 115 -25.14 -0.89 5.25
N LYS A 116 -24.86 0.25 5.90
CA LYS A 116 -24.22 0.29 7.21
C LYS A 116 -25.09 -0.33 8.29
N LYS A 117 -26.38 0.01 8.31
CA LYS A 117 -27.34 -0.53 9.27
C LYS A 117 -27.44 -2.04 9.25
N TYR A 118 -27.46 -2.64 8.05
CA TYR A 118 -27.60 -4.08 7.87
C TYR A 118 -26.26 -4.82 7.74
N GLU A 119 -25.13 -4.11 7.93
CA GLU A 119 -23.75 -4.67 7.86
C GLU A 119 -23.52 -5.54 6.61
N LEU A 120 -23.96 -5.08 5.43
CA LEU A 120 -23.91 -5.86 4.20
C LEU A 120 -22.50 -6.30 3.76
N HIS A 121 -21.46 -5.69 4.29
CA HIS A 121 -20.06 -6.12 4.11
C HIS A 121 -19.77 -7.51 4.70
N LYS A 122 -20.61 -7.99 5.64
CA LYS A 122 -20.51 -9.32 6.26
C LYS A 122 -21.35 -10.38 5.55
N THR A 123 -22.16 -10.00 4.55
CA THR A 123 -23.09 -10.92 3.88
C THR A 123 -22.33 -11.90 2.97
N PRO A 124 -22.34 -13.23 3.25
CA PRO A 124 -21.62 -14.21 2.43
C PRO A 124 -22.41 -14.66 1.20
N ASP A 125 -23.75 -14.62 1.28
CA ASP A 125 -24.65 -15.17 0.29
C ASP A 125 -25.53 -14.10 -0.36
N SER A 126 -26.12 -14.42 -1.51
CA SER A 126 -27.07 -13.55 -2.17
C SER A 126 -28.38 -13.42 -1.39
N ILE A 127 -28.93 -12.22 -1.32
CA ILE A 127 -30.18 -11.90 -0.63
C ILE A 127 -31.25 -11.60 -1.66
N LYS A 128 -32.35 -12.41 -1.65
CA LYS A 128 -33.48 -12.29 -2.57
C LYS A 128 -34.58 -11.39 -2.01
N LYS A 129 -35.50 -10.99 -2.89
CA LYS A 129 -36.63 -10.11 -2.64
C LYS A 129 -37.44 -10.47 -1.38
N ASP A 130 -37.79 -11.74 -1.18
CA ASP A 130 -38.62 -12.17 -0.05
C ASP A 130 -37.91 -11.86 1.29
N PHE A 131 -36.63 -12.20 1.39
CA PHE A 131 -35.83 -11.91 2.57
C PHE A 131 -35.66 -10.39 2.80
N LEU A 132 -35.48 -9.61 1.73
CA LEU A 132 -35.38 -8.17 1.82
C LEU A 132 -36.66 -7.54 2.37
N LYS A 133 -37.80 -8.00 1.91
CA LYS A 133 -39.12 -7.51 2.35
C LYS A 133 -39.33 -7.73 3.85
N ASP A 134 -38.90 -8.90 4.37
CA ASP A 134 -39.14 -9.28 5.75
C ASP A 134 -38.10 -8.75 6.73
N ASN A 135 -36.82 -8.63 6.30
CA ASN A 135 -35.68 -8.34 7.18
C ASN A 135 -34.94 -7.05 6.86
N HIS A 136 -35.03 -6.53 5.63
CA HIS A 136 -34.32 -5.33 5.17
C HIS A 136 -35.26 -4.35 4.46
N THR A 137 -36.34 -3.95 5.14
CA THR A 137 -37.46 -3.19 4.61
C THR A 137 -37.02 -1.91 3.89
N GLU A 138 -36.03 -1.16 4.43
CA GLU A 138 -35.52 0.08 3.82
C GLU A 138 -34.87 -0.15 2.46
N LEU A 139 -34.14 -1.24 2.29
CA LEU A 139 -33.54 -1.63 1.01
C LEU A 139 -34.63 -2.07 0.01
N PHE A 140 -35.65 -2.76 0.49
CA PHE A 140 -36.80 -3.16 -0.33
C PHE A 140 -37.60 -1.93 -0.79
N GLU A 141 -37.83 -0.94 0.07
CA GLU A 141 -38.50 0.33 -0.27
C GLU A 141 -37.74 1.16 -1.28
N LEU A 142 -36.41 1.08 -1.32
CA LEU A 142 -35.57 1.68 -2.37
C LEU A 142 -35.77 1.01 -3.74
N GLY A 143 -36.45 -0.15 -3.77
CA GLY A 143 -36.73 -0.94 -4.97
C GLY A 143 -35.65 -1.97 -5.29
N ILE A 144 -34.86 -2.41 -4.30
CA ILE A 144 -33.87 -3.45 -4.44
C ILE A 144 -34.57 -4.82 -4.33
N GLU A 145 -34.34 -5.69 -5.29
CA GLU A 145 -34.93 -7.04 -5.33
C GLU A 145 -33.87 -8.16 -5.16
N LEU A 146 -32.60 -7.84 -5.42
CA LEU A 146 -31.52 -8.80 -5.30
C LEU A 146 -30.24 -8.11 -4.85
N ILE A 147 -29.54 -8.71 -3.88
CA ILE A 147 -28.20 -8.36 -3.47
C ILE A 147 -27.29 -9.54 -3.76
N VAL A 148 -26.18 -9.33 -4.47
CA VAL A 148 -25.18 -10.35 -4.76
C VAL A 148 -23.83 -9.89 -4.25
N PRO A 149 -23.18 -10.63 -3.34
CA PRO A 149 -21.85 -10.29 -2.87
C PRO A 149 -20.79 -10.53 -3.95
N MET A 150 -19.80 -9.66 -4.00
CA MET A 150 -18.57 -9.84 -4.75
C MET A 150 -17.48 -10.25 -3.77
N GLN A 151 -16.97 -11.46 -3.92
CA GLN A 151 -16.08 -12.07 -2.94
C GLN A 151 -14.66 -12.27 -3.48
N LEU A 152 -13.69 -12.04 -2.60
CA LEU A 152 -12.29 -12.38 -2.80
C LEU A 152 -11.81 -13.17 -1.58
N GLN A 153 -11.29 -14.39 -1.79
CA GLN A 153 -10.82 -15.28 -0.71
C GLN A 153 -11.86 -15.48 0.41
N ASN A 154 -13.11 -15.72 0.04
CA ASN A 154 -14.26 -15.92 0.94
C ASN A 154 -14.61 -14.70 1.82
N LYS A 155 -14.11 -13.51 1.46
CA LYS A 155 -14.51 -12.25 2.11
C LYS A 155 -15.28 -11.40 1.12
N THR A 156 -16.39 -10.83 1.57
CA THR A 156 -17.17 -9.88 0.77
C THR A 156 -16.41 -8.56 0.68
N ARG A 157 -15.96 -8.22 -0.52
CA ARG A 157 -15.23 -6.98 -0.84
C ARG A 157 -16.09 -5.96 -1.53
N GLY A 158 -17.27 -6.36 -1.95
CA GLY A 158 -18.25 -5.48 -2.56
C GLY A 158 -19.60 -6.17 -2.71
N ILE A 159 -20.60 -5.42 -3.15
CA ILE A 159 -21.95 -5.93 -3.43
C ILE A 159 -22.48 -5.33 -4.72
N ILE A 160 -23.28 -6.11 -5.42
CA ILE A 160 -24.11 -5.70 -6.54
C ILE A 160 -25.56 -5.68 -6.05
N LEU A 161 -26.20 -4.53 -6.17
CA LEU A 161 -27.61 -4.34 -5.85
C LEU A 161 -28.38 -4.17 -7.13
N LEU A 162 -29.45 -4.95 -7.30
CA LEU A 162 -30.27 -4.96 -8.50
C LEU A 162 -31.74 -4.69 -8.14
N GLY A 163 -32.36 -3.79 -8.90
CA GLY A 163 -33.79 -3.54 -8.84
C GLY A 163 -34.57 -4.52 -9.70
N ASN A 164 -35.85 -4.20 -9.99
CA ASN A 164 -36.73 -5.04 -10.76
C ASN A 164 -36.27 -5.21 -12.22
N ARG A 165 -36.56 -6.39 -12.77
CA ARG A 165 -36.38 -6.70 -14.19
C ARG A 165 -37.59 -6.24 -15.01
N ALA A 166 -37.34 -5.90 -16.27
CA ALA A 166 -38.44 -5.64 -17.20
C ALA A 166 -39.40 -6.82 -17.26
N GLY A 167 -40.69 -6.55 -17.14
CA GLY A 167 -41.77 -7.57 -17.09
C GLY A 167 -41.91 -8.31 -15.76
N ASN A 168 -41.38 -7.76 -14.66
CA ASN A 168 -41.49 -8.30 -13.28
C ASN A 168 -41.06 -9.77 -13.14
N ARG A 169 -40.05 -10.19 -13.92
CA ARG A 169 -39.54 -11.57 -13.84
C ARG A 169 -38.60 -11.69 -12.64
N GLU A 170 -38.77 -12.74 -11.85
CA GLU A 170 -37.89 -13.04 -10.74
C GLU A 170 -36.51 -13.54 -11.21
N PHE A 171 -35.48 -13.30 -10.37
CA PHE A 171 -34.15 -13.86 -10.58
C PHE A 171 -34.12 -15.32 -10.16
N ASN A 172 -33.88 -16.23 -11.12
CA ASN A 172 -33.69 -17.63 -10.82
C ASN A 172 -32.26 -17.93 -10.33
N ASN A 173 -32.01 -19.13 -9.82
CA ASN A 173 -30.70 -19.50 -9.27
C ASN A 173 -29.58 -19.39 -10.31
N SER A 174 -29.84 -19.75 -11.57
CA SER A 174 -28.84 -19.64 -12.64
C SER A 174 -28.50 -18.18 -13.00
N ASP A 175 -29.44 -17.26 -12.83
CA ASP A 175 -29.19 -15.83 -13.00
C ASP A 175 -28.30 -15.31 -11.87
N ILE A 176 -28.55 -15.73 -10.65
CA ILE A 176 -27.76 -15.35 -9.48
C ILE A 176 -26.33 -15.89 -9.58
N GLU A 177 -26.15 -17.16 -9.98
CA GLU A 177 -24.83 -17.76 -10.24
C GLU A 177 -24.03 -16.98 -11.28
N TYR A 178 -24.69 -16.53 -12.35
CA TYR A 178 -24.04 -15.73 -13.38
C TYR A 178 -23.62 -14.36 -12.83
N ILE A 179 -24.52 -13.64 -12.14
CA ILE A 179 -24.23 -12.32 -11.54
C ILE A 179 -23.09 -12.43 -10.53
N TYR A 180 -23.11 -13.46 -9.69
CA TYR A 180 -22.05 -13.76 -8.74
C TYR A 180 -20.71 -14.00 -9.43
N SER A 181 -20.71 -14.79 -10.53
CA SER A 181 -19.49 -15.07 -11.28
C SER A 181 -18.91 -13.83 -11.95
N VAL A 182 -19.74 -13.02 -12.60
CA VAL A 182 -19.30 -11.75 -13.23
C VAL A 182 -18.84 -10.76 -12.15
N GLY A 183 -19.56 -10.66 -11.03
CA GLY A 183 -19.18 -9.81 -9.91
C GLY A 183 -17.83 -10.21 -9.32
N ASN A 184 -17.57 -11.50 -9.15
CA ASN A 184 -16.29 -11.99 -8.66
C ASN A 184 -15.15 -11.77 -9.66
N LEU A 185 -15.39 -11.88 -10.95
CA LEU A 185 -14.41 -11.50 -11.97
C LEU A 185 -14.09 -10.00 -11.91
N ALA A 186 -15.12 -9.16 -11.76
CA ALA A 186 -14.94 -7.72 -11.65
C ALA A 186 -14.17 -7.33 -10.39
N ILE A 187 -14.50 -7.90 -9.21
CA ILE A 187 -13.79 -7.58 -7.97
C ILE A 187 -12.33 -8.00 -8.01
N ILE A 188 -12.01 -9.15 -8.61
CA ILE A 188 -10.62 -9.59 -8.82
C ILE A 188 -9.86 -8.58 -9.67
N SER A 189 -10.45 -8.11 -10.76
CA SER A 189 -9.83 -7.11 -11.63
C SER A 189 -9.64 -5.75 -10.95
N LEU A 190 -10.65 -5.28 -10.21
CA LEU A 190 -10.59 -4.02 -9.46
C LEU A 190 -9.49 -4.07 -8.39
N GLU A 191 -9.37 -5.18 -7.67
CA GLU A 191 -8.37 -5.35 -6.62
C GLU A 191 -6.96 -5.48 -7.20
N ASN A 192 -6.80 -6.23 -8.31
CA ASN A 192 -5.52 -6.32 -9.03
C ASN A 192 -5.06 -4.94 -9.53
N ASN A 193 -5.97 -4.14 -10.05
CA ASN A 193 -5.68 -2.78 -10.50
C ASN A 193 -5.26 -1.87 -9.33
N ARG A 194 -5.97 -1.94 -8.20
CA ARG A 194 -5.61 -1.20 -6.97
C ARG A 194 -4.20 -1.56 -6.48
N LEU A 195 -3.90 -2.86 -6.43
CA LEU A 195 -2.57 -3.34 -6.03
C LEU A 195 -1.48 -2.92 -7.01
N PHE A 196 -1.76 -2.96 -8.32
CA PHE A 196 -0.82 -2.51 -9.34
C PHE A 196 -0.50 -1.02 -9.24
N LEU A 197 -1.52 -0.17 -9.10
CA LEU A 197 -1.32 1.28 -8.93
C LEU A 197 -0.56 1.60 -7.64
N GLY A 198 -0.88 0.93 -6.53
CA GLY A 198 -0.14 1.08 -5.28
C GLY A 198 1.33 0.63 -5.37
N ALA A 199 1.60 -0.45 -6.12
CA ALA A 199 2.97 -0.89 -6.39
C ALA A 199 3.75 0.11 -7.25
N LEU A 200 3.12 0.69 -8.27
CA LEU A 200 3.73 1.70 -9.13
C LEU A 200 4.05 3.00 -8.36
N GLU A 201 3.13 3.45 -7.51
CA GLU A 201 3.34 4.62 -6.65
C GLU A 201 4.49 4.39 -5.65
N LYS A 202 4.54 3.20 -5.05
CA LYS A 202 5.65 2.81 -4.16
C LYS A 202 6.98 2.78 -4.91
N GLN A 203 7.03 2.21 -6.11
CA GLN A 203 8.24 2.20 -6.94
C GLN A 203 8.73 3.62 -7.24
N LYS A 204 7.81 4.51 -7.65
CA LYS A 204 8.16 5.91 -7.91
C LYS A 204 8.73 6.61 -6.67
N MET A 205 8.12 6.36 -5.50
CA MET A 205 8.64 6.92 -4.24
C MET A 205 10.04 6.37 -3.91
N GLU A 206 10.31 5.09 -4.17
CA GLU A 206 11.64 4.50 -3.99
C GLU A 206 12.67 5.12 -4.94
N GLU A 207 12.30 5.38 -6.21
CA GLU A 207 13.16 6.08 -7.18
C GLU A 207 13.47 7.51 -6.73
N ASP A 208 12.49 8.27 -6.27
CA ASP A 208 12.69 9.64 -5.75
C ASP A 208 13.63 9.65 -4.52
N LEU A 209 13.51 8.64 -3.64
CA LEU A 209 14.40 8.46 -2.49
C LEU A 209 15.84 8.13 -2.89
N LEU A 210 16.05 7.35 -3.96
CA LEU A 210 17.38 7.08 -4.50
C LEU A 210 18.04 8.36 -5.02
N ILE A 211 17.31 9.21 -5.72
CA ILE A 211 17.79 10.52 -6.19
C ILE A 211 18.16 11.38 -4.98
N ALA A 212 17.30 11.45 -3.95
CA ALA A 212 17.57 12.20 -2.73
C ALA A 212 18.84 11.72 -2.02
N ARG A 213 19.06 10.40 -1.98
CA ARG A 213 20.30 9.79 -1.44
C ARG A 213 21.54 10.24 -2.19
N ASP A 214 21.48 10.23 -3.52
CA ASP A 214 22.63 10.62 -4.33
C ASP A 214 22.95 12.12 -4.15
N ILE A 215 21.92 12.98 -4.05
CA ILE A 215 22.10 14.40 -3.71
C ILE A 215 22.73 14.54 -2.33
N GLN A 216 22.20 13.85 -1.30
CA GLN A 216 22.72 13.91 0.06
C GLN A 216 24.16 13.42 0.15
N ARG A 217 24.49 12.33 -0.55
CA ARG A 217 25.86 11.81 -0.60
C ARG A 217 26.85 12.84 -1.15
N ASN A 218 26.44 13.68 -2.10
CA ASN A 218 27.26 14.75 -2.63
C ASN A 218 27.45 15.93 -1.66
N LEU A 219 26.65 16.03 -0.59
CA LEU A 219 26.85 17.03 0.49
C LEU A 219 27.94 16.59 1.47
N LEU A 220 28.26 15.31 1.53
CA LEU A 220 29.38 14.80 2.33
C LEU A 220 30.70 14.94 1.55
N PRO A 221 31.86 15.05 2.25
CA PRO A 221 33.15 15.11 1.59
C PRO A 221 33.39 13.90 0.68
N GLN A 222 33.56 14.15 -0.62
CA GLN A 222 33.89 13.09 -1.59
C GLN A 222 35.37 12.72 -1.52
N ASN A 223 36.21 13.68 -1.18
CA ASN A 223 37.63 13.51 -0.97
C ASN A 223 38.00 14.22 0.31
N LEU A 224 38.72 13.56 1.18
CA LEU A 224 39.27 14.16 2.39
C LEU A 224 40.54 14.91 2.04
N PRO A 225 40.79 16.09 2.64
CA PRO A 225 42.02 16.84 2.41
C PRO A 225 43.23 16.10 3.00
N GLU A 226 44.32 16.11 2.28
CA GLU A 226 45.60 15.54 2.74
C GLU A 226 46.43 16.59 3.47
N TYR A 227 46.98 16.20 4.62
CA TYR A 227 47.91 17.03 5.42
C TYR A 227 49.14 16.23 5.76
N GLU A 228 50.30 16.84 5.63
CA GLU A 228 51.59 16.18 5.88
C GLU A 228 51.70 15.51 7.28
N LYS A 229 51.03 16.11 8.28
CA LYS A 229 51.11 15.68 9.69
C LYS A 229 49.87 14.98 10.21
N TYR A 230 48.80 14.87 9.42
CA TYR A 230 47.51 14.33 9.85
C TYR A 230 46.99 13.34 8.84
N ASP A 231 46.66 12.17 9.29
CA ASP A 231 45.93 11.15 8.52
C ASP A 231 44.44 11.20 8.89
N ILE A 232 43.57 11.32 7.90
CA ILE A 232 42.13 11.48 8.10
C ILE A 232 41.37 10.39 7.34
N ALA A 233 40.52 9.65 8.04
CA ALA A 233 39.65 8.69 7.44
C ALA A 233 38.21 8.92 7.94
N ALA A 234 37.23 8.72 7.08
CA ALA A 234 35.82 8.82 7.44
C ALA A 234 34.96 7.83 6.65
N LEU A 235 33.92 7.36 7.28
CA LEU A 235 32.94 6.43 6.70
C LEU A 235 31.54 6.82 7.17
N ASN A 236 30.57 6.86 6.24
CA ASN A 236 29.15 7.01 6.55
C ASN A 236 28.37 5.87 5.87
N VAL A 237 27.56 5.15 6.66
CA VAL A 237 26.66 4.09 6.19
C VAL A 237 25.28 4.36 6.74
N SER A 238 24.40 4.91 5.91
CA SER A 238 23.01 5.21 6.31
C SER A 238 22.20 3.94 6.48
N SER A 239 21.38 3.87 7.54
CA SER A 239 20.45 2.75 7.81
C SER A 239 19.24 2.70 6.87
N LYS A 240 18.90 3.83 6.21
CA LYS A 240 17.85 3.96 5.20
C LYS A 240 18.43 4.59 3.93
N GLN A 241 17.58 4.82 2.93
CA GLN A 241 17.99 5.47 1.69
C GLN A 241 18.65 6.85 1.93
N VAL A 242 18.11 7.61 2.89
CA VAL A 242 18.67 8.90 3.35
C VAL A 242 18.81 8.89 4.87
N GLY A 243 19.83 9.54 5.41
CA GLY A 243 20.19 9.54 6.83
C GLY A 243 20.20 10.93 7.48
N GLY A 244 20.31 10.96 8.82
CA GLY A 244 20.51 12.16 9.63
C GLY A 244 21.98 12.48 9.91
N ASP A 245 22.84 11.47 9.84
CA ASP A 245 24.26 11.59 10.15
C ASP A 245 25.00 12.49 9.17
N TYR A 246 25.85 13.31 9.72
CA TYR A 246 26.70 14.22 8.96
C TYR A 246 28.13 14.21 9.50
N TYR A 247 29.08 14.24 8.62
CA TYR A 247 30.49 14.59 8.95
C TYR A 247 31.07 15.50 7.87
N ASP A 248 32.04 16.31 8.27
CA ASP A 248 32.76 17.14 7.31
C ASP A 248 34.21 17.40 7.77
N VAL A 249 35.08 17.65 6.80
CA VAL A 249 36.45 18.16 6.98
C VAL A 249 36.63 19.35 6.04
N ILE A 250 36.58 20.54 6.58
CA ILE A 250 36.52 21.79 5.81
C ILE A 250 37.87 22.50 5.89
N PRO A 251 38.67 22.49 4.82
CA PRO A 251 39.90 23.28 4.77
C PRO A 251 39.60 24.80 4.68
N ILE A 252 40.28 25.62 5.48
CA ILE A 252 40.10 27.07 5.46
C ILE A 252 41.35 27.77 4.97
N ALA A 253 42.54 27.31 5.41
CA ALA A 253 43.82 27.81 5.01
C ALA A 253 44.85 26.68 5.16
N ASP A 254 46.06 26.87 4.65
CA ASP A 254 47.13 25.87 4.69
C ASP A 254 47.41 25.28 6.08
N GLU A 255 47.11 26.07 7.13
CA GLU A 255 47.41 25.72 8.51
C GLU A 255 46.20 25.48 9.39
N LYS A 256 44.97 25.46 8.82
CA LYS A 256 43.74 25.31 9.60
C LYS A 256 42.65 24.60 8.84
N PHE A 257 42.04 23.59 9.46
CA PHE A 257 40.87 22.95 8.95
C PHE A 257 39.86 22.64 10.07
N TYR A 258 38.55 22.65 9.74
CA TYR A 258 37.48 22.24 10.64
C TYR A 258 37.17 20.76 10.47
N ILE A 259 36.80 20.12 11.57
CA ILE A 259 36.18 18.80 11.61
C ILE A 259 34.83 18.96 12.26
N ALA A 260 33.85 18.23 11.75
CA ALA A 260 32.48 18.23 12.28
C ALA A 260 31.88 16.83 12.21
N ILE A 261 31.04 16.49 13.20
CA ILE A 261 30.16 15.35 13.18
C ILE A 261 28.83 15.74 13.83
N ALA A 262 27.73 15.29 13.26
CA ALA A 262 26.40 15.55 13.78
C ALA A 262 25.51 14.33 13.57
N ASP A 263 24.53 14.16 14.45
CA ASP A 263 23.45 13.22 14.29
C ASP A 263 22.11 13.92 14.55
N VAL A 264 21.22 13.83 13.57
CA VAL A 264 19.91 14.46 13.59
C VAL A 264 18.87 13.49 14.13
N SER A 265 18.15 13.91 15.16
CA SER A 265 17.06 13.12 15.74
C SER A 265 16.02 12.68 14.70
N GLY A 266 15.66 11.38 14.71
CA GLY A 266 14.73 10.77 13.75
C GLY A 266 15.46 10.17 12.53
N LYS A 267 14.68 9.65 11.57
CA LYS A 267 15.24 8.90 10.42
C LYS A 267 14.53 9.30 9.11
N GLY A 268 15.21 9.12 7.98
CA GLY A 268 14.67 9.35 6.65
C GLY A 268 14.65 10.82 6.22
N VAL A 269 13.72 11.18 5.33
CA VAL A 269 13.70 12.49 4.66
C VAL A 269 13.77 13.72 5.60
N PRO A 270 12.99 13.78 6.71
CA PRO A 270 13.06 14.94 7.58
C PRO A 270 14.45 15.13 8.23
N ALA A 271 15.10 14.06 8.65
CA ALA A 271 16.44 14.12 9.22
C ALA A 271 17.48 14.53 8.16
N SER A 272 17.36 14.01 6.94
CA SER A 272 18.27 14.36 5.84
C SER A 272 18.21 15.84 5.42
N LEU A 273 17.03 16.46 5.49
CA LEU A 273 16.89 17.90 5.23
C LEU A 273 17.54 18.75 6.32
N MET A 274 17.43 18.35 7.58
CA MET A 274 18.11 19.05 8.68
C MET A 274 19.63 18.87 8.58
N MET A 275 20.11 17.69 8.19
CA MET A 275 21.53 17.46 7.90
C MET A 275 22.04 18.41 6.81
N ALA A 276 21.29 18.57 5.72
CA ALA A 276 21.66 19.50 4.65
C ALA A 276 21.72 20.97 5.14
N ASN A 277 20.83 21.37 6.06
CA ASN A 277 20.88 22.69 6.67
C ASN A 277 22.16 22.89 7.50
N ILE A 278 22.56 21.93 8.34
CA ILE A 278 23.82 21.99 9.10
C ILE A 278 25.01 22.11 8.15
N GLN A 279 25.06 21.30 7.11
CA GLN A 279 26.10 21.35 6.10
C GLN A 279 26.20 22.76 5.48
N ALA A 280 25.06 23.31 5.04
CA ALA A 280 25.05 24.66 4.45
C ALA A 280 25.51 25.75 5.43
N PHE A 281 25.07 25.67 6.70
CA PHE A 281 25.51 26.63 7.73
C PHE A 281 27.01 26.55 7.97
N LEU A 282 27.58 25.36 8.07
CA LEU A 282 29.01 25.16 8.30
C LEU A 282 29.85 25.67 7.13
N GLN A 283 29.44 25.39 5.88
CA GLN A 283 30.15 25.86 4.70
C GLN A 283 30.28 27.39 4.65
N VAL A 284 29.36 28.13 5.24
CA VAL A 284 29.40 29.61 5.33
C VAL A 284 30.14 30.06 6.57
N ILE A 285 29.77 29.52 7.74
CA ILE A 285 30.24 30.02 9.05
C ILE A 285 31.73 29.76 9.25
N CYS A 286 32.28 28.63 8.81
CA CYS A 286 33.70 28.31 8.90
C CYS A 286 34.61 29.35 8.19
N ARG A 287 34.10 30.07 7.18
CA ARG A 287 34.84 31.06 6.39
C ARG A 287 34.77 32.49 6.97
N GLN A 288 33.91 32.71 7.99
CA GLN A 288 33.73 34.06 8.57
C GLN A 288 34.73 34.41 9.66
N GLY A 289 35.55 33.46 10.12
CA GLY A 289 36.57 33.71 11.16
C GLY A 289 36.01 34.03 12.55
N MET A 290 34.73 33.64 12.79
CA MET A 290 34.05 33.80 14.09
C MET A 290 34.73 32.94 15.16
N LYS A 291 34.61 33.36 16.43
CA LYS A 291 34.97 32.47 17.54
C LYS A 291 34.05 31.27 17.60
N ILE A 292 34.59 30.09 17.83
CA ILE A 292 33.85 28.83 17.69
C ILE A 292 32.58 28.77 18.57
N HIS A 293 32.63 29.29 19.79
CA HIS A 293 31.48 29.29 20.70
C HIS A 293 30.39 30.27 20.26
N GLU A 294 30.74 31.43 19.68
CA GLU A 294 29.79 32.39 19.08
C GLU A 294 29.13 31.78 17.83
N ALA A 295 29.93 31.12 17.00
CA ALA A 295 29.49 30.43 15.81
C ALA A 295 28.54 29.27 16.16
N THR A 296 28.83 28.50 17.22
CA THR A 296 27.93 27.42 17.69
C THR A 296 26.59 27.99 18.15
N ALA A 297 26.58 29.12 18.87
CA ALA A 297 25.35 29.79 19.30
C ALA A 297 24.51 30.24 18.09
N MET A 298 25.13 30.81 17.05
CA MET A 298 24.47 31.19 15.82
C MET A 298 23.86 29.97 15.09
N ILE A 299 24.61 28.86 14.98
CA ILE A 299 24.12 27.62 14.39
C ILE A 299 22.91 27.10 15.16
N ASN A 300 22.97 27.08 16.50
CA ASN A 300 21.83 26.65 17.33
C ASN A 300 20.57 27.49 17.06
N ASP A 301 20.72 28.83 17.01
CA ASP A 301 19.58 29.71 16.79
C ASP A 301 19.00 29.57 15.40
N LEU A 302 19.82 29.33 14.38
CA LEU A 302 19.37 29.02 13.01
C LEU A 302 18.66 27.67 12.94
N VAL A 303 19.18 26.62 13.58
CA VAL A 303 18.55 25.31 13.66
C VAL A 303 17.23 25.42 14.38
N THR A 304 17.17 26.09 15.55
CA THR A 304 15.94 26.27 16.33
C THR A 304 14.86 27.02 15.54
N ALA A 305 15.23 28.01 14.73
CA ALA A 305 14.30 28.78 13.91
C ALA A 305 13.70 27.95 12.75
N ASN A 306 14.44 26.96 12.26
CA ASN A 306 14.07 26.14 11.09
C ASN A 306 13.57 24.74 11.47
N THR A 307 13.45 24.43 12.76
CA THR A 307 13.08 23.09 13.25
C THR A 307 11.70 23.12 13.86
N SER A 308 10.87 22.11 13.52
CA SER A 308 9.58 21.87 14.18
C SER A 308 9.81 21.24 15.55
N GLU A 309 8.82 21.41 16.46
CA GLU A 309 8.85 20.89 17.83
C GLU A 309 9.30 19.41 17.92
N GLY A 310 10.20 19.14 18.87
CA GLY A 310 10.68 17.79 19.21
C GLY A 310 11.83 17.26 18.36
N ARG A 311 12.40 18.03 17.44
CA ARG A 311 13.59 17.62 16.70
C ARG A 311 14.82 18.38 17.17
N PHE A 312 15.94 17.69 17.20
CA PHE A 312 17.22 18.24 17.65
C PHE A 312 18.37 17.62 16.87
N ILE A 313 19.55 18.21 17.02
CA ILE A 313 20.79 17.72 16.42
C ILE A 313 21.84 17.63 17.52
N THR A 314 22.43 16.46 17.70
CA THR A 314 23.66 16.34 18.47
C THR A 314 24.83 16.74 17.59
N PHE A 315 25.71 17.58 18.07
CA PHE A 315 26.73 18.19 17.23
C PHE A 315 28.06 18.33 17.95
N PHE A 316 29.10 17.86 17.31
CA PHE A 316 30.47 18.12 17.72
C PHE A 316 31.21 18.75 16.53
N TRP A 317 31.93 19.82 16.77
CA TRP A 317 32.82 20.41 15.79
C TRP A 317 33.96 21.15 16.41
N GLY A 318 35.03 21.33 15.63
CA GLY A 318 36.23 22.05 16.06
C GLY A 318 37.13 22.34 14.89
N TYR A 319 38.21 23.07 15.14
CA TYR A 319 39.26 23.27 14.15
C TYR A 319 40.61 22.84 14.70
N ILE A 320 41.43 22.27 13.83
CA ILE A 320 42.79 21.92 14.08
C ILE A 320 43.68 23.01 13.46
N ASN A 321 44.57 23.57 14.29
CA ASN A 321 45.65 24.43 13.82
C ASN A 321 46.92 23.57 13.68
N THR A 322 47.38 23.37 12.45
CA THR A 322 48.51 22.46 12.13
C THR A 322 49.87 23.04 12.49
N ARG A 323 49.96 24.40 12.70
CA ARG A 323 51.16 25.05 13.15
C ARG A 323 51.40 24.84 14.64
N THR A 324 50.36 25.04 15.44
CA THR A 324 50.40 24.91 16.91
C THR A 324 50.10 23.50 17.40
N ASN A 325 49.63 22.62 16.51
CA ASN A 325 49.12 21.29 16.81
C ASN A 325 48.04 21.33 17.91
N THR A 326 47.08 22.26 17.81
CA THR A 326 45.98 22.40 18.77
C THR A 326 44.66 22.14 18.13
N LEU A 327 43.77 21.37 18.83
CA LEU A 327 42.37 21.24 18.54
C LEU A 327 41.58 22.18 19.44
N THR A 328 40.82 23.12 18.87
CA THR A 328 39.82 23.93 19.57
C THR A 328 38.44 23.41 19.18
N TYR A 329 37.60 22.98 20.14
CA TYR A 329 36.34 22.33 19.86
C TYR A 329 35.18 22.77 20.76
N VAL A 330 33.94 22.49 20.34
CA VAL A 330 32.72 22.59 21.09
C VAL A 330 31.90 21.29 20.88
N ASN A 331 31.40 20.71 21.96
CA ASN A 331 30.48 19.60 21.94
C ASN A 331 29.05 20.08 22.31
N ALA A 332 28.14 20.10 21.39
CA ALA A 332 26.74 20.46 21.60
C ALA A 332 25.88 19.17 21.75
N GLY A 333 26.12 18.43 22.83
CA GLY A 333 25.34 17.23 23.20
C GLY A 333 25.60 15.99 22.35
N HIS A 334 26.66 15.95 21.56
CA HIS A 334 27.04 14.76 20.80
C HIS A 334 27.77 13.74 21.68
N ASN A 335 27.75 12.47 21.30
CA ASN A 335 28.56 11.42 21.92
C ASN A 335 30.01 11.90 21.99
N PRO A 336 30.61 12.01 23.20
CA PRO A 336 31.92 12.61 23.33
C PRO A 336 32.95 11.88 22.50
N PRO A 337 33.61 12.55 21.51
CA PRO A 337 34.69 11.93 20.80
C PRO A 337 35.83 11.55 21.73
N HIS A 338 36.57 10.51 21.39
CA HIS A 338 37.66 9.99 22.16
C HIS A 338 39.01 10.43 21.58
N LEU A 339 39.83 11.09 22.37
CA LEU A 339 41.22 11.30 22.07
C LEU A 339 42.04 10.18 22.75
N LEU A 340 42.58 9.29 21.94
CA LEU A 340 43.45 8.19 22.37
C LEU A 340 44.89 8.65 22.38
N ARG A 341 45.53 8.59 23.54
CA ARG A 341 46.93 9.00 23.75
C ARG A 341 47.68 7.92 24.50
N GLY A 342 48.35 7.05 23.80
CA GLY A 342 48.87 5.82 24.36
C GLY A 342 47.75 5.02 24.99
N ASP A 343 47.85 4.62 26.24
CA ASP A 343 46.82 3.88 26.98
C ASP A 343 45.73 4.77 27.60
N LYS A 344 45.80 6.09 27.39
CA LYS A 344 44.82 7.03 27.96
C LYS A 344 43.73 7.39 26.96
N ILE A 345 42.47 7.35 27.43
CA ILE A 345 41.29 7.82 26.69
C ILE A 345 40.83 9.12 27.33
N ILE A 346 40.85 10.21 26.56
CA ILE A 346 40.39 11.53 26.96
C ILE A 346 39.08 11.80 26.21
N LYS A 347 37.97 12.07 26.94
CA LYS A 347 36.69 12.39 26.35
C LYS A 347 36.59 13.88 26.04
N LEU A 348 36.24 14.22 24.82
CA LEU A 348 36.07 15.60 24.37
C LEU A 348 34.62 16.04 24.58
N ASN A 349 34.29 16.47 25.79
CA ASN A 349 32.90 16.69 26.23
C ASN A 349 32.57 18.16 26.58
N LYS A 350 33.48 19.09 26.43
CA LYS A 350 33.22 20.52 26.70
C LYS A 350 32.35 21.14 25.62
N GLY A 351 31.35 21.89 26.05
CA GLY A 351 30.42 22.51 25.08
C GLY A 351 29.19 23.12 25.72
N GLY A 352 28.03 22.65 25.31
CA GLY A 352 26.73 23.17 25.76
C GLY A 352 25.57 22.25 25.40
N ILE A 353 24.40 22.85 25.31
CA ILE A 353 23.16 22.12 24.97
C ILE A 353 23.16 21.60 23.54
N ILE A 354 22.36 20.57 23.26
CA ILE A 354 22.09 20.09 21.90
C ILE A 354 21.43 21.17 21.06
N LEU A 355 21.67 21.16 19.74
CA LEU A 355 21.12 22.15 18.82
C LEU A 355 19.62 21.91 18.54
N GLY A 356 18.84 23.00 18.39
CA GLY A 356 17.47 22.97 17.91
C GLY A 356 16.39 22.81 18.97
N VAL A 357 16.74 22.58 20.25
CA VAL A 357 15.74 22.43 21.34
C VAL A 357 15.22 23.79 21.81
N VAL A 358 16.13 24.71 22.09
CA VAL A 358 15.81 26.07 22.52
C VAL A 358 16.81 27.05 21.95
N LYS A 359 16.42 28.33 21.77
CA LYS A 359 17.37 29.38 21.43
C LYS A 359 18.45 29.49 22.47
N THR A 360 19.62 29.93 22.04
CA THR A 360 20.77 30.07 22.90
C THR A 360 20.50 31.04 24.06
N PHE A 361 20.52 30.53 25.26
CA PHE A 361 20.31 31.30 26.50
C PHE A 361 21.56 31.34 27.40
N ALA A 362 22.56 30.49 27.11
CA ALA A 362 23.82 30.40 27.79
C ALA A 362 24.94 30.21 26.77
N PRO A 363 26.14 30.75 27.00
CA PRO A 363 27.24 30.62 26.06
C PRO A 363 27.74 29.18 25.98
N TYR A 364 28.05 28.72 24.76
CA TYR A 364 28.76 27.45 24.57
C TYR A 364 30.20 27.58 25.10
N ILE A 365 30.71 26.55 25.72
CA ILE A 365 32.07 26.49 26.27
C ILE A 365 32.94 25.75 25.26
N PHE A 366 34.06 26.34 24.90
CA PHE A 366 35.08 25.66 24.05
C PHE A 366 36.23 25.16 24.93
N GLU A 367 36.96 24.17 24.42
CA GLU A 367 38.22 23.71 25.01
C GLU A 367 39.32 23.65 23.92
N GLU A 368 40.54 23.94 24.35
CA GLU A 368 41.72 23.77 23.53
C GLU A 368 42.55 22.60 24.05
N VAL A 369 42.91 21.68 23.18
CA VAL A 369 43.70 20.50 23.49
C VAL A 369 44.89 20.46 22.58
N GLU A 370 46.11 20.40 23.17
CA GLU A 370 47.33 20.16 22.43
C GLU A 370 47.36 18.73 21.92
N LEU A 371 47.55 18.56 20.60
CA LEU A 371 47.72 17.27 19.95
C LEU A 371 49.17 16.85 19.90
N LYS A 372 49.45 15.59 20.25
CA LYS A 372 50.77 14.99 20.26
C LYS A 372 50.92 13.99 19.11
N LYS A 373 52.13 13.67 18.78
CA LYS A 373 52.42 12.61 17.82
C LYS A 373 51.79 11.31 18.28
N ASP A 374 51.20 10.58 17.34
CA ASP A 374 50.50 9.28 17.52
C ASP A 374 49.20 9.39 18.33
N ASP A 375 48.66 10.61 18.58
CA ASP A 375 47.28 10.76 19.08
C ASP A 375 46.27 10.37 17.99
N VAL A 376 45.20 9.67 18.40
CA VAL A 376 44.07 9.35 17.52
C VAL A 376 42.79 9.97 18.07
N ILE A 377 42.09 10.72 17.23
CA ILE A 377 40.76 11.26 17.58
C ILE A 377 39.70 10.41 16.87
N LEU A 378 38.85 9.74 17.65
CA LEU A 378 37.75 8.96 17.16
C LEU A 378 36.43 9.71 17.38
N LEU A 379 35.77 10.07 16.28
CA LEU A 379 34.40 10.62 16.25
C LEU A 379 33.45 9.55 15.76
N TYR A 380 32.26 9.42 16.37
CA TYR A 380 31.29 8.40 16.02
C TYR A 380 29.88 8.84 16.38
N THR A 381 28.89 8.37 15.62
CA THR A 381 27.47 8.51 15.94
C THR A 381 26.97 7.30 16.72
N ASP A 382 25.73 7.36 17.23
CA ASP A 382 25.10 6.30 18.01
C ASP A 382 24.99 4.97 17.24
N GLY A 383 24.93 5.02 15.89
CA GLY A 383 24.94 3.81 15.07
C GLY A 383 26.14 2.88 15.28
N VAL A 384 27.25 3.37 15.88
CA VAL A 384 28.39 2.53 16.27
C VAL A 384 28.18 1.90 17.64
N SER A 385 27.73 2.68 18.63
CA SER A 385 27.53 2.21 20.01
C SER A 385 26.24 1.40 20.21
N GLU A 386 25.21 1.67 19.39
CA GLU A 386 23.93 0.93 19.38
C GLU A 386 23.92 -0.25 18.39
N ALA A 387 25.03 -0.51 17.69
CA ALA A 387 25.15 -1.67 16.83
C ALA A 387 24.99 -2.95 17.64
N LEU A 388 24.11 -3.84 17.16
CA LEU A 388 23.83 -5.11 17.83
C LEU A 388 24.71 -6.21 17.25
N ASN A 389 25.25 -7.05 18.13
CA ASN A 389 25.90 -8.28 17.73
C ASN A 389 24.85 -9.33 17.30
N LEU A 390 25.29 -10.53 16.91
CA LEU A 390 24.41 -11.63 16.51
C LEU A 390 23.50 -12.13 17.66
N GLU A 391 23.78 -11.78 18.89
CA GLU A 391 23.00 -12.09 20.10
C GLU A 391 22.08 -10.93 20.54
N PHE A 392 21.93 -9.89 19.70
CA PHE A 392 21.15 -8.69 19.96
C PHE A 392 21.62 -7.89 21.18
N GLN A 393 22.90 -7.90 21.48
CA GLN A 393 23.54 -7.08 22.51
C GLN A 393 24.26 -5.90 21.83
N GLU A 394 24.21 -4.72 22.43
CA GLU A 394 24.94 -3.53 22.00
C GLU A 394 26.45 -3.71 22.22
N TYR A 395 27.24 -3.08 21.37
CA TYR A 395 28.70 -3.08 21.46
C TYR A 395 29.21 -2.13 22.54
#